data_38df31084b9f51484e1dd79c8c636391
#
_entry.id   38df31084b9f51484e1dd79c8c636391
#
_cell.length_a   1.000
_cell.length_b   1.000
_cell.length_c   1.000
_cell.angle_alpha   90.00
_cell.angle_beta   90.00
_cell.angle_gamma   90.00
#
_symmetry.space_group_name_H-M   'P 1'
#
loop_
_entity.id
_entity.type
_entity.pdbx_description
1 polymer ?
#
loop_
_entity_poly.entity_id
_entity_poly.type
_entity_poly.pdbx_seq_one_letter_code
_entity_poly.pdbx_strand_id
1 'polypeptide(L)'
;MNKSILMVDDDVAFCRLVVDGLGREGFEVRSVTSPEAALAVMADGDFDAALIDVNMPHMNGLELSRRMLDQRPDLPIVVITAFGSLETAIAAIRAGAYDFVTKPFEIEQLAVAAERACQTRRLREEVRRLREVVTAPAPSGGILGESAEIRRLRNVIEAVTQTDSTVLVTGESGTGKELVARALHERGPRKLGPFVAMNCAAMTESLLESELFGHARGAFTDAKESRIGLFVKAGAGTLFLDEIGDMPAGMQAKLLRALETRMVRPVGSDNEVSFRARIIAATNRDLESAIEDGHFRQDLYFRVNVIRIPVPPLRTRGGDILILAQQFALKLAKRLDKQVTGISVPAAERLLAYPWPGNVRELQNAIERSV
;
A
#
# COMPACT_ATOMS: atom_id res chain seq x y z
N MET A 1 -17.14 -7.35 -14.55
CA MET A 1 -16.61 -7.89 -15.83
C MET A 1 -16.95 -9.37 -15.83
N ASN A 2 -17.52 -9.88 -16.92
CA ASN A 2 -17.78 -11.31 -17.06
C ASN A 2 -16.44 -12.06 -17.11
N LYS A 3 -16.37 -13.22 -16.46
CA LYS A 3 -15.19 -14.09 -16.44
C LYS A 3 -15.22 -14.97 -17.67
N SER A 4 -14.21 -14.86 -18.54
CA SER A 4 -14.14 -15.57 -19.82
C SER A 4 -13.38 -16.88 -19.66
N ILE A 5 -14.00 -18.00 -20.02
CA ILE A 5 -13.45 -19.36 -19.89
C ILE A 5 -13.39 -20.04 -21.25
N LEU A 6 -12.26 -20.68 -21.55
CA LEU A 6 -12.13 -21.60 -22.69
C LEU A 6 -12.39 -23.02 -22.22
N MET A 7 -13.41 -23.68 -22.76
CA MET A 7 -13.69 -25.11 -22.55
C MET A 7 -13.24 -25.92 -23.74
N VAL A 8 -12.48 -27.00 -23.49
CA VAL A 8 -11.96 -27.93 -24.50
C VAL A 8 -12.33 -29.36 -24.15
N ASP A 9 -13.22 -29.96 -24.92
CA ASP A 9 -13.66 -31.36 -24.75
C ASP A 9 -14.21 -31.83 -26.10
N ASP A 10 -13.89 -33.04 -26.55
CA ASP A 10 -14.36 -33.58 -27.83
C ASP A 10 -15.84 -33.97 -27.84
N ASP A 11 -16.47 -34.09 -26.67
CA ASP A 11 -17.92 -34.31 -26.52
C ASP A 11 -18.70 -32.99 -26.62
N VAL A 12 -19.34 -32.78 -27.78
CA VAL A 12 -20.20 -31.61 -28.04
C VAL A 12 -21.36 -31.47 -27.06
N ALA A 13 -21.94 -32.60 -26.60
CA ALA A 13 -23.08 -32.56 -25.68
C ALA A 13 -22.61 -32.14 -24.28
N PHE A 14 -21.48 -32.63 -23.84
CA PHE A 14 -20.84 -32.23 -22.60
C PHE A 14 -20.39 -30.75 -22.62
N CYS A 15 -19.80 -30.30 -23.73
CA CYS A 15 -19.48 -28.88 -23.91
C CYS A 15 -20.69 -27.97 -23.72
N ARG A 16 -21.84 -28.33 -24.31
CA ARG A 16 -23.10 -27.54 -24.16
C ARG A 16 -23.57 -27.50 -22.72
N LEU A 17 -23.55 -28.64 -22.02
CA LEU A 17 -23.94 -28.73 -20.60
C LEU A 17 -23.08 -27.81 -19.74
N VAL A 18 -21.76 -27.83 -19.95
CA VAL A 18 -20.82 -26.98 -19.21
C VAL A 18 -21.02 -25.49 -19.54
N VAL A 19 -21.22 -25.15 -20.81
CA VAL A 19 -21.50 -23.76 -21.25
C VAL A 19 -22.78 -23.23 -20.58
N ASP A 20 -23.85 -24.00 -20.62
CA ASP A 20 -25.14 -23.60 -20.03
C ASP A 20 -25.06 -23.55 -18.49
N GLY A 21 -24.36 -24.51 -17.87
CA GLY A 21 -24.21 -24.59 -16.42
C GLY A 21 -23.38 -23.43 -15.88
N LEU A 22 -22.18 -23.23 -16.38
CA LEU A 22 -21.29 -22.14 -15.97
C LEU A 22 -21.83 -20.76 -16.39
N GLY A 23 -22.61 -20.69 -17.47
CA GLY A 23 -23.32 -19.47 -17.86
C GLY A 23 -24.29 -18.98 -16.79
N ARG A 24 -25.01 -19.91 -16.11
CA ARG A 24 -25.89 -19.59 -14.98
C ARG A 24 -25.11 -19.10 -13.74
N GLU A 25 -23.89 -19.56 -13.58
CA GLU A 25 -22.97 -19.12 -12.53
C GLU A 25 -22.22 -17.81 -12.87
N GLY A 26 -22.55 -17.18 -14.01
CA GLY A 26 -22.03 -15.86 -14.38
C GLY A 26 -20.70 -15.87 -15.15
N PHE A 27 -20.32 -17.02 -15.72
CA PHE A 27 -19.17 -17.15 -16.61
C PHE A 27 -19.57 -17.00 -18.08
N GLU A 28 -18.68 -16.41 -18.88
CA GLU A 28 -18.77 -16.41 -20.33
C GLU A 28 -17.88 -17.55 -20.86
N VAL A 29 -18.50 -18.63 -21.34
CA VAL A 29 -17.79 -19.84 -21.74
C VAL A 29 -17.78 -20.00 -23.24
N ARG A 30 -16.59 -20.07 -23.82
CA ARG A 30 -16.39 -20.44 -25.24
C ARG A 30 -15.88 -21.88 -25.30
N SER A 31 -16.62 -22.77 -25.96
CA SER A 31 -16.22 -24.18 -26.12
C SER A 31 -15.66 -24.46 -27.49
N VAL A 32 -14.66 -25.35 -27.53
CA VAL A 32 -14.09 -25.95 -28.74
C VAL A 32 -13.91 -27.42 -28.57
N THR A 33 -13.96 -28.18 -29.69
CA THR A 33 -14.00 -29.63 -29.65
C THR A 33 -12.71 -30.30 -30.18
N SER A 34 -11.66 -29.50 -30.41
CA SER A 34 -10.36 -30.05 -30.79
C SER A 34 -9.22 -29.25 -30.19
N PRO A 35 -8.05 -29.90 -29.92
CA PRO A 35 -6.85 -29.22 -29.42
C PRO A 35 -6.34 -28.12 -30.36
N GLU A 36 -6.43 -28.31 -31.67
CA GLU A 36 -5.97 -27.36 -32.68
C GLU A 36 -6.84 -26.08 -32.65
N ALA A 37 -8.17 -26.28 -32.54
CA ALA A 37 -9.11 -25.16 -32.39
C ALA A 37 -8.86 -24.39 -31.08
N ALA A 38 -8.51 -25.10 -30.00
CA ALA A 38 -8.18 -24.48 -28.72
C ALA A 38 -6.95 -23.57 -28.84
N LEU A 39 -5.88 -24.02 -29.47
CA LEU A 39 -4.66 -23.23 -29.68
C LEU A 39 -4.93 -22.01 -30.59
N ALA A 40 -5.74 -22.18 -31.65
CA ALA A 40 -6.11 -21.08 -32.54
C ALA A 40 -6.95 -20.01 -31.81
N VAL A 41 -7.98 -20.44 -31.07
CA VAL A 41 -8.88 -19.53 -30.34
C VAL A 41 -8.16 -18.82 -29.19
N MET A 42 -7.17 -19.47 -28.55
CA MET A 42 -6.37 -18.87 -27.50
C MET A 42 -5.46 -17.75 -28.04
N ALA A 43 -4.99 -17.86 -29.28
CA ALA A 43 -4.14 -16.82 -29.89
C ALA A 43 -4.88 -15.50 -30.08
N ASP A 44 -6.18 -15.57 -30.42
CA ASP A 44 -7.03 -14.40 -30.72
C ASP A 44 -7.89 -13.92 -29.53
N GLY A 45 -8.06 -14.78 -28.50
CA GLY A 45 -8.97 -14.53 -27.37
C GLY A 45 -8.24 -14.27 -26.05
N ASP A 46 -8.85 -13.45 -25.21
CA ASP A 46 -8.41 -13.27 -23.84
C ASP A 46 -9.33 -14.04 -22.89
N PHE A 47 -8.80 -15.11 -22.25
CA PHE A 47 -9.52 -15.99 -21.37
C PHE A 47 -8.95 -15.92 -19.97
N ASP A 48 -9.82 -15.89 -18.95
CA ASP A 48 -9.44 -15.87 -17.53
C ASP A 48 -9.01 -17.23 -17.01
N ALA A 49 -9.49 -18.32 -17.61
CA ALA A 49 -9.10 -19.70 -17.31
C ALA A 49 -9.38 -20.62 -18.50
N ALA A 50 -8.77 -21.80 -18.53
CA ALA A 50 -9.12 -22.88 -19.45
C ALA A 50 -9.52 -24.14 -18.69
N LEU A 51 -10.56 -24.83 -19.17
CA LEU A 51 -11.05 -26.13 -18.72
C LEU A 51 -10.73 -27.13 -19.84
N ILE A 52 -9.94 -28.16 -19.57
CA ILE A 52 -9.45 -29.08 -20.61
C ILE A 52 -9.72 -30.52 -20.21
N ASP A 53 -10.46 -31.26 -21.05
CA ASP A 53 -10.57 -32.70 -20.87
C ASP A 53 -9.24 -33.40 -21.16
N VAL A 54 -8.92 -34.43 -20.37
CA VAL A 54 -7.68 -35.21 -20.56
C VAL A 54 -7.79 -36.12 -21.75
N ASN A 55 -8.94 -36.76 -21.93
CA ASN A 55 -9.12 -37.86 -22.87
C ASN A 55 -9.69 -37.41 -24.21
N MET A 56 -8.92 -36.65 -24.96
CA MET A 56 -9.29 -36.19 -26.31
C MET A 56 -8.54 -36.98 -27.40
N PRO A 57 -9.17 -37.20 -28.57
CA PRO A 57 -8.48 -37.83 -29.73
C PRO A 57 -7.36 -36.91 -30.25
N HIS A 58 -6.34 -37.53 -30.89
CA HIS A 58 -5.19 -36.90 -31.51
C HIS A 58 -4.18 -36.25 -30.57
N MET A 59 -4.56 -35.52 -29.57
CA MET A 59 -3.72 -34.87 -28.59
C MET A 59 -4.33 -34.95 -27.21
N ASN A 60 -3.61 -35.54 -26.27
CA ASN A 60 -4.04 -35.61 -24.86
C ASN A 60 -4.12 -34.21 -24.22
N GLY A 61 -5.13 -33.96 -23.39
CA GLY A 61 -5.31 -32.70 -22.72
C GLY A 61 -4.14 -32.24 -21.87
N LEU A 62 -3.30 -33.15 -21.35
CA LEU A 62 -2.08 -32.79 -20.63
C LEU A 62 -1.01 -32.21 -21.56
N GLU A 63 -0.91 -32.74 -22.78
CA GLU A 63 0.00 -32.20 -23.81
C GLU A 63 -0.50 -30.84 -24.29
N LEU A 64 -1.82 -30.71 -24.54
CA LEU A 64 -2.43 -29.42 -24.87
C LEU A 64 -2.16 -28.39 -23.78
N SER A 65 -2.35 -28.75 -22.52
CA SER A 65 -2.07 -27.88 -21.38
C SER A 65 -0.65 -27.35 -21.37
N ARG A 66 0.35 -28.22 -21.65
CA ARG A 66 1.76 -27.80 -21.75
C ARG A 66 1.96 -26.79 -22.88
N ARG A 67 1.45 -27.08 -24.09
CA ARG A 67 1.56 -26.17 -25.25
C ARG A 67 0.89 -24.83 -25.01
N MET A 68 -0.25 -24.83 -24.32
CA MET A 68 -0.95 -23.58 -23.94
C MET A 68 -0.14 -22.80 -22.92
N LEU A 69 0.44 -23.45 -21.91
CA LEU A 69 1.27 -22.78 -20.89
C LEU A 69 2.60 -22.28 -21.46
N ASP A 70 3.17 -22.94 -22.48
CA ASP A 70 4.36 -22.44 -23.19
C ASP A 70 4.08 -21.10 -23.91
N GLN A 71 2.86 -20.93 -24.44
CA GLN A 71 2.43 -19.69 -25.12
C GLN A 71 1.88 -18.64 -24.13
N ARG A 72 1.11 -19.07 -23.13
CA ARG A 72 0.44 -18.25 -22.11
C ARG A 72 0.71 -18.78 -20.71
N PRO A 73 1.90 -18.53 -20.12
CA PRO A 73 2.26 -19.02 -18.78
C PRO A 73 1.38 -18.46 -17.66
N ASP A 74 0.66 -17.37 -17.94
CA ASP A 74 -0.27 -16.69 -17.02
C ASP A 74 -1.65 -17.34 -16.98
N LEU A 75 -2.05 -18.15 -17.98
CA LEU A 75 -3.38 -18.75 -18.08
C LEU A 75 -3.51 -19.96 -17.13
N PRO A 76 -4.35 -19.92 -16.09
CA PRO A 76 -4.58 -21.08 -15.25
C PRO A 76 -5.43 -22.11 -15.99
N ILE A 77 -4.99 -23.36 -15.96
CA ILE A 77 -5.66 -24.49 -16.62
C ILE A 77 -6.21 -25.43 -15.55
N VAL A 78 -7.52 -25.69 -15.60
CA VAL A 78 -8.17 -26.73 -14.81
C VAL A 78 -8.40 -27.95 -15.71
N VAL A 79 -7.85 -29.07 -15.31
CA VAL A 79 -7.93 -30.32 -16.10
C VAL A 79 -9.12 -31.13 -15.63
N ILE A 80 -9.94 -31.61 -16.59
CA ILE A 80 -11.07 -32.48 -16.34
C ILE A 80 -10.66 -33.90 -16.70
N THR A 81 -10.81 -34.85 -15.77
CA THR A 81 -10.37 -36.23 -15.97
C THR A 81 -11.46 -37.26 -15.61
N ALA A 82 -11.42 -38.42 -16.26
CA ALA A 82 -12.31 -39.54 -15.92
C ALA A 82 -11.93 -40.15 -14.57
N PHE A 83 -12.89 -40.85 -13.97
CA PHE A 83 -12.80 -41.50 -12.68
C PHE A 83 -11.60 -42.44 -12.58
N GLY A 84 -10.74 -42.27 -11.58
CA GLY A 84 -9.93 -43.41 -11.05
C GLY A 84 -8.45 -43.32 -11.04
N SER A 85 -7.73 -42.26 -11.46
CA SER A 85 -6.29 -42.30 -11.26
C SER A 85 -5.73 -41.05 -10.57
N LEU A 86 -5.33 -41.25 -9.33
CA LEU A 86 -4.41 -40.36 -8.61
C LEU A 86 -3.19 -40.03 -9.46
N GLU A 87 -2.76 -40.98 -10.30
CA GLU A 87 -1.65 -40.84 -11.26
C GLU A 87 -1.95 -39.74 -12.30
N THR A 88 -3.14 -39.68 -12.88
CA THR A 88 -3.53 -38.64 -13.85
C THR A 88 -3.62 -37.28 -13.21
N ALA A 89 -4.15 -37.18 -11.98
CA ALA A 89 -4.17 -35.93 -11.21
C ALA A 89 -2.76 -35.43 -10.91
N ILE A 90 -1.86 -36.32 -10.48
CA ILE A 90 -0.44 -36.00 -10.26
C ILE A 90 0.23 -35.58 -11.57
N ALA A 91 -0.08 -36.24 -12.68
CA ALA A 91 0.47 -35.91 -14.01
C ALA A 91 -0.03 -34.53 -14.48
N ALA A 92 -1.28 -34.16 -14.22
CA ALA A 92 -1.85 -32.84 -14.51
C ALA A 92 -1.10 -31.73 -13.76
N ILE A 93 -0.92 -31.88 -12.45
CA ILE A 93 -0.16 -30.92 -11.64
C ILE A 93 1.30 -30.81 -12.09
N ARG A 94 1.95 -31.94 -12.42
CA ARG A 94 3.32 -31.95 -12.98
C ARG A 94 3.41 -31.32 -14.37
N ALA A 95 2.31 -31.34 -15.13
CA ALA A 95 2.22 -30.66 -16.42
C ALA A 95 1.99 -29.14 -16.30
N GLY A 96 1.83 -28.62 -15.08
CA GLY A 96 1.61 -27.21 -14.79
C GLY A 96 0.14 -26.81 -14.68
N ALA A 97 -0.80 -27.77 -14.66
CA ALA A 97 -2.21 -27.46 -14.41
C ALA A 97 -2.38 -26.79 -13.04
N TYR A 98 -3.29 -25.83 -12.99
CA TYR A 98 -3.65 -25.11 -11.76
C TYR A 98 -4.41 -26.00 -10.78
N ASP A 99 -5.37 -26.76 -11.29
CA ASP A 99 -6.23 -27.68 -10.53
C ASP A 99 -6.77 -28.78 -11.43
N PHE A 100 -7.47 -29.74 -10.87
CA PHE A 100 -8.16 -30.79 -11.63
C PHE A 100 -9.54 -31.08 -11.03
N VAL A 101 -10.46 -31.54 -11.88
CA VAL A 101 -11.82 -31.99 -11.49
C VAL A 101 -12.05 -33.37 -12.09
N THR A 102 -12.58 -34.31 -11.30
CA THR A 102 -12.84 -35.70 -11.72
C THR A 102 -14.29 -35.89 -12.13
N LYS A 103 -14.55 -36.47 -13.32
CA LYS A 103 -15.87 -36.90 -13.75
C LYS A 103 -16.31 -38.19 -12.95
N PRO A 104 -17.56 -38.33 -12.46
CA PRO A 104 -18.64 -37.35 -12.55
C PRO A 104 -18.51 -36.22 -11.50
N PHE A 105 -18.92 -35.01 -11.82
CA PHE A 105 -18.93 -33.86 -10.94
C PHE A 105 -20.24 -33.06 -11.08
N GLU A 106 -20.59 -32.30 -10.06
CA GLU A 106 -21.63 -31.29 -10.11
C GLU A 106 -21.09 -29.99 -10.73
N ILE A 107 -21.94 -29.24 -11.45
CA ILE A 107 -21.53 -27.99 -12.12
C ILE A 107 -20.96 -26.99 -11.10
N GLU A 108 -21.49 -26.95 -9.90
CA GLU A 108 -21.03 -26.10 -8.80
C GLU A 108 -19.57 -26.38 -8.43
N GLN A 109 -19.14 -27.64 -8.47
CA GLN A 109 -17.72 -27.99 -8.21
C GLN A 109 -16.81 -27.46 -9.30
N LEU A 110 -17.22 -27.56 -10.56
CA LEU A 110 -16.48 -27.00 -11.68
C LEU A 110 -16.44 -25.47 -11.62
N ALA A 111 -17.58 -24.83 -11.25
CA ALA A 111 -17.66 -23.39 -11.07
C ALA A 111 -16.71 -22.89 -9.97
N VAL A 112 -16.60 -23.60 -8.84
CA VAL A 112 -15.65 -23.25 -7.77
C VAL A 112 -14.19 -23.34 -8.24
N ALA A 113 -13.84 -24.40 -9.00
CA ALA A 113 -12.48 -24.54 -9.55
C ALA A 113 -12.18 -23.44 -10.58
N ALA A 114 -13.13 -23.14 -11.46
CA ALA A 114 -13.03 -22.06 -12.44
C ALA A 114 -12.89 -20.68 -11.78
N GLU A 115 -13.67 -20.42 -10.71
CA GLU A 115 -13.60 -19.17 -9.95
C GLU A 115 -12.21 -18.94 -9.35
N ARG A 116 -11.66 -19.97 -8.69
CA ARG A 116 -10.30 -19.93 -8.12
C ARG A 116 -9.24 -19.69 -9.20
N ALA A 117 -9.39 -20.34 -10.35
CA ALA A 117 -8.50 -20.15 -11.49
C ALA A 117 -8.54 -18.71 -12.01
N CYS A 118 -9.73 -18.15 -12.27
CA CYS A 118 -9.90 -16.76 -12.70
C CYS A 118 -9.33 -15.76 -11.68
N GLN A 119 -9.56 -15.98 -10.39
CA GLN A 119 -9.02 -15.14 -9.34
C GLN A 119 -7.49 -15.16 -9.31
N THR A 120 -6.88 -16.34 -9.49
CA THR A 120 -5.42 -16.49 -9.57
C THR A 120 -4.83 -15.73 -10.75
N ARG A 121 -5.47 -15.76 -11.93
CA ARG A 121 -5.03 -14.99 -13.09
C ARG A 121 -5.05 -13.50 -12.81
N ARG A 122 -6.17 -12.98 -12.30
CA ARG A 122 -6.29 -11.55 -11.95
C ARG A 122 -5.19 -11.10 -11.00
N LEU A 123 -4.88 -11.90 -9.99
CA LEU A 123 -3.79 -11.61 -9.06
C LEU A 123 -2.41 -11.61 -9.76
N ARG A 124 -2.15 -12.57 -10.66
CA ARG A 124 -0.90 -12.62 -11.43
C ARG A 124 -0.76 -11.40 -12.34
N GLU A 125 -1.82 -10.97 -13.01
CA GLU A 125 -1.83 -9.77 -13.85
C GLU A 125 -1.60 -8.50 -13.03
N GLU A 126 -2.26 -8.38 -11.87
CA GLU A 126 -2.05 -7.25 -10.98
C GLU A 126 -0.61 -7.20 -10.46
N VAL A 127 -0.04 -8.32 -10.03
CA VAL A 127 1.39 -8.41 -9.65
C VAL A 127 2.31 -8.03 -10.80
N ARG A 128 2.02 -8.45 -12.05
CA ARG A 128 2.80 -8.06 -13.22
C ARG A 128 2.71 -6.57 -13.48
N ARG A 129 1.51 -6.01 -13.51
CA ARG A 129 1.25 -4.57 -13.67
C ARG A 129 1.97 -3.76 -12.58
N LEU A 130 1.91 -4.23 -11.34
CA LEU A 130 2.59 -3.59 -10.22
C LEU A 130 4.12 -3.65 -10.33
N ARG A 131 4.68 -4.71 -10.92
CA ARG A 131 6.12 -4.79 -11.21
C ARG A 131 6.56 -3.75 -12.23
N GLU A 132 5.77 -3.52 -13.26
CA GLU A 132 6.05 -2.50 -14.29
C GLU A 132 6.01 -1.08 -13.69
N VAL A 133 5.05 -0.79 -12.80
CA VAL A 133 4.95 0.48 -12.08
C VAL A 133 6.15 0.69 -11.13
N VAL A 134 6.62 -0.38 -10.50
CA VAL A 134 7.75 -0.34 -9.55
C VAL A 134 9.10 -0.09 -10.23
N THR A 135 9.26 -0.48 -11.47
CA THR A 135 10.46 -0.18 -12.27
C THR A 135 10.48 1.25 -12.80
N ALA A 136 9.36 1.97 -12.78
CA ALA A 136 9.32 3.40 -13.07
C ALA A 136 10.01 4.21 -11.95
N PRO A 137 10.72 5.32 -12.25
CA PRO A 137 11.32 6.16 -11.22
C PRO A 137 10.25 6.62 -10.24
N ALA A 138 10.54 6.46 -8.93
CA ALA A 138 9.61 6.82 -7.86
C ALA A 138 9.15 8.29 -8.04
N PRO A 139 7.84 8.58 -7.93
CA PRO A 139 7.35 9.95 -8.02
C PRO A 139 8.07 10.81 -6.98
N SER A 140 8.51 12.01 -7.39
CA SER A 140 9.15 12.99 -6.53
C SER A 140 8.34 13.14 -5.23
N GLY A 141 8.98 12.92 -4.06
CA GLY A 141 8.36 13.03 -2.74
C GLY A 141 7.96 11.70 -2.08
N GLY A 142 8.36 10.54 -2.62
CA GLY A 142 8.34 9.25 -1.88
C GLY A 142 6.97 8.63 -1.56
N ILE A 143 5.84 9.26 -1.90
CA ILE A 143 4.50 8.72 -1.64
C ILE A 143 4.14 7.74 -2.77
N LEU A 144 4.26 6.44 -2.48
CA LEU A 144 3.95 5.36 -3.40
C LEU A 144 2.48 4.95 -3.31
N GLY A 145 1.91 4.54 -4.44
CA GLY A 145 0.56 4.03 -4.56
C GLY A 145 -0.21 4.63 -5.75
N GLU A 146 -1.25 3.95 -6.19
CA GLU A 146 -2.11 4.33 -7.32
C GLU A 146 -3.61 4.29 -6.97
N SER A 147 -3.95 3.97 -5.72
CA SER A 147 -5.33 3.99 -5.25
C SER A 147 -5.96 5.38 -5.41
N ALA A 148 -7.28 5.43 -5.51
CA ALA A 148 -8.02 6.68 -5.59
C ALA A 148 -7.72 7.59 -4.39
N GLU A 149 -7.55 7.00 -3.20
CA GLU A 149 -7.21 7.66 -1.95
C GLU A 149 -5.84 8.33 -2.03
N ILE A 150 -4.82 7.63 -2.52
CA ILE A 150 -3.46 8.19 -2.67
C ILE A 150 -3.41 9.25 -3.77
N ARG A 151 -4.16 9.07 -4.87
CA ARG A 151 -4.27 10.12 -5.90
C ARG A 151 -4.92 11.39 -5.35
N ARG A 152 -6.01 11.28 -4.57
CA ARG A 152 -6.64 12.42 -3.89
C ARG A 152 -5.67 13.11 -2.92
N LEU A 153 -4.93 12.32 -2.12
CA LEU A 153 -3.92 12.83 -1.21
C LEU A 153 -2.84 13.63 -1.96
N ARG A 154 -2.33 13.12 -3.09
CA ARG A 154 -1.33 13.85 -3.91
C ARG A 154 -1.89 15.17 -4.45
N ASN A 155 -3.14 15.19 -4.92
CA ASN A 155 -3.77 16.41 -5.42
C ASN A 155 -3.90 17.47 -4.32
N VAL A 156 -4.28 17.05 -3.09
CA VAL A 156 -4.34 17.96 -1.93
C VAL A 156 -2.95 18.48 -1.57
N ILE A 157 -1.93 17.62 -1.53
CA ILE A 157 -0.54 18.03 -1.29
C ILE A 157 -0.12 19.08 -2.30
N GLU A 158 -0.38 18.85 -3.60
CA GLU A 158 0.00 19.78 -4.67
C GLU A 158 -0.69 21.15 -4.52
N ALA A 159 -1.98 21.17 -4.23
CA ALA A 159 -2.74 22.39 -4.00
C ALA A 159 -2.22 23.20 -2.77
N VAL A 160 -1.79 22.51 -1.71
CA VAL A 160 -1.36 23.12 -0.45
C VAL A 160 0.13 23.48 -0.44
N THR A 161 0.92 22.92 -1.33
CA THR A 161 2.38 23.06 -1.36
C THR A 161 2.83 24.52 -1.46
N GLN A 162 2.14 25.34 -2.26
CA GLN A 162 2.51 26.74 -2.49
C GLN A 162 2.07 27.70 -1.40
N THR A 163 1.31 27.23 -0.39
CA THR A 163 0.84 28.07 0.71
C THR A 163 1.83 28.05 1.87
N ASP A 164 1.90 29.16 2.63
CA ASP A 164 2.67 29.25 3.88
C ASP A 164 1.82 28.91 5.12
N SER A 165 0.56 28.53 4.92
CA SER A 165 -0.35 28.18 5.99
C SER A 165 0.15 26.99 6.81
N THR A 166 -0.23 26.96 8.08
CA THR A 166 -0.02 25.78 8.94
C THR A 166 -0.84 24.62 8.43
N VAL A 167 -0.25 23.44 8.39
CA VAL A 167 -0.89 22.21 7.93
C VAL A 167 -0.94 21.19 9.06
N LEU A 168 -2.12 20.62 9.30
CA LEU A 168 -2.31 19.50 10.19
C LEU A 168 -2.50 18.20 9.40
N VAL A 169 -1.54 17.29 9.50
CA VAL A 169 -1.57 15.97 8.88
C VAL A 169 -2.16 14.96 9.87
N THR A 170 -3.32 14.40 9.56
CA THR A 170 -3.99 13.43 10.45
C THR A 170 -3.98 12.04 9.85
N GLY A 171 -3.96 11.01 10.70
CA GLY A 171 -4.02 9.61 10.26
C GLY A 171 -3.39 8.66 11.25
N GLU A 172 -3.73 7.38 11.15
CA GLU A 172 -3.26 6.35 12.05
C GLU A 172 -1.72 6.27 12.11
N SER A 173 -1.20 5.65 13.19
CA SER A 173 0.23 5.41 13.30
C SER A 173 0.73 4.54 12.14
N GLY A 174 1.91 4.86 11.60
CA GLY A 174 2.52 4.11 10.50
C GLY A 174 1.95 4.36 9.11
N THR A 175 1.02 5.31 8.90
CA THR A 175 0.44 5.64 7.59
C THR A 175 1.35 6.42 6.66
N GLY A 176 2.43 7.04 7.19
CA GLY A 176 3.38 7.85 6.43
C GLY A 176 3.16 9.36 6.53
N LYS A 177 2.63 9.88 7.66
CA LYS A 177 2.42 11.32 7.91
C LYS A 177 3.67 12.16 7.68
N GLU A 178 4.85 11.67 8.10
CA GLU A 178 6.13 12.35 7.87
C GLU A 178 6.47 12.46 6.38
N LEU A 179 6.14 11.46 5.55
CA LEU A 179 6.36 11.52 4.10
C LEU A 179 5.51 12.61 3.45
N VAL A 180 4.29 12.84 3.95
CA VAL A 180 3.43 13.95 3.51
C VAL A 180 4.05 15.29 3.87
N ALA A 181 4.57 15.45 5.10
CA ALA A 181 5.25 16.67 5.53
C ALA A 181 6.51 16.94 4.70
N ARG A 182 7.31 15.90 4.41
CA ARG A 182 8.47 16.01 3.53
C ARG A 182 8.09 16.41 2.10
N ALA A 183 7.04 15.81 1.54
CA ALA A 183 6.56 16.15 0.21
C ALA A 183 6.10 17.61 0.10
N LEU A 184 5.41 18.13 1.13
CA LEU A 184 5.04 19.55 1.21
C LEU A 184 6.24 20.48 1.26
N HIS A 185 7.31 20.09 1.95
CA HIS A 185 8.55 20.86 2.02
C HIS A 185 9.32 20.80 0.70
N GLU A 186 9.60 19.60 0.18
CA GLU A 186 10.46 19.38 -1.00
C GLU A 186 9.90 19.97 -2.30
N ARG A 187 8.56 20.04 -2.41
CA ARG A 187 7.87 20.61 -3.56
C ARG A 187 7.51 22.09 -3.36
N GLY A 188 7.63 22.59 -2.13
CA GLY A 188 7.24 23.95 -1.75
C GLY A 188 8.31 25.01 -2.04
N PRO A 189 7.95 26.29 -1.85
CA PRO A 189 8.87 27.41 -2.02
C PRO A 189 10.04 27.40 -1.03
N ARG A 190 9.93 26.61 0.05
CA ARG A 190 10.92 26.53 1.12
C ARG A 190 11.87 25.33 1.01
N LYS A 191 11.88 24.62 -0.11
CA LYS A 191 12.66 23.39 -0.36
C LYS A 191 14.18 23.54 -0.19
N LEU A 192 14.70 24.75 -0.33
CA LEU A 192 16.11 25.04 -0.11
C LEU A 192 16.46 25.30 1.36
N GLY A 193 15.46 25.51 2.21
CA GLY A 193 15.65 25.66 3.64
C GLY A 193 15.71 24.31 4.37
N PRO A 194 16.05 24.30 5.66
CA PRO A 194 16.11 23.06 6.42
C PRO A 194 14.70 22.49 6.68
N PHE A 195 14.58 21.16 6.62
CA PHE A 195 13.44 20.40 7.16
C PHE A 195 13.84 19.88 8.53
N VAL A 196 13.26 20.47 9.57
CA VAL A 196 13.53 20.08 10.97
C VAL A 196 12.31 19.32 11.50
N ALA A 197 12.51 18.07 11.90
CA ALA A 197 11.45 17.21 12.42
C ALA A 197 11.65 16.96 13.91
N MET A 198 10.54 16.94 14.66
CA MET A 198 10.52 16.61 16.07
C MET A 198 9.29 15.77 16.41
N ASN A 199 9.47 14.73 17.22
CA ASN A 199 8.38 13.95 17.78
C ASN A 199 8.09 14.43 19.21
N CYS A 200 6.85 14.92 19.42
CA CYS A 200 6.45 15.51 20.69
C CYS A 200 6.16 14.45 21.80
N ALA A 201 5.89 13.21 21.43
CA ALA A 201 5.62 12.11 22.36
C ALA A 201 6.89 11.47 22.96
N ALA A 202 8.05 11.69 22.36
CA ALA A 202 9.27 10.93 22.67
C ALA A 202 10.10 11.51 23.84
N MET A 203 9.66 12.62 24.46
CA MET A 203 10.48 13.41 25.40
C MET A 203 9.72 13.83 26.65
N THR A 204 10.47 14.08 27.74
CA THR A 204 9.93 14.76 28.92
C THR A 204 9.63 16.22 28.60
N GLU A 205 8.70 16.85 29.33
CA GLU A 205 8.27 18.23 29.08
C GLU A 205 9.43 19.22 29.09
N SER A 206 10.35 19.12 30.05
CA SER A 206 11.51 20.00 30.17
C SER A 206 12.48 19.87 28.99
N LEU A 207 12.68 18.64 28.50
CA LEU A 207 13.53 18.39 27.34
C LEU A 207 12.87 18.89 26.05
N LEU A 208 11.56 18.63 25.91
CA LEU A 208 10.77 19.12 24.78
C LEU A 208 10.80 20.65 24.69
N GLU A 209 10.68 21.36 25.84
CA GLU A 209 10.78 22.80 25.93
C GLU A 209 12.15 23.31 25.47
N SER A 210 13.21 22.71 26.02
CA SER A 210 14.60 23.08 25.70
C SER A 210 14.92 22.83 24.22
N GLU A 211 14.43 21.72 23.63
CA GLU A 211 14.65 21.45 22.20
C GLU A 211 13.87 22.43 21.29
N LEU A 212 12.60 22.66 21.56
CA LEU A 212 11.77 23.52 20.73
C LEU A 212 12.17 24.98 20.78
N PHE A 213 12.33 25.51 22.01
CA PHE A 213 12.54 26.95 22.21
C PHE A 213 13.99 27.34 22.43
N GLY A 214 14.85 26.37 22.80
CA GLY A 214 16.24 26.60 23.18
C GLY A 214 16.39 26.94 24.65
N HIS A 215 17.61 27.08 25.12
CA HIS A 215 17.92 27.50 26.48
C HIS A 215 19.16 28.38 26.57
N ALA A 216 19.18 29.29 27.53
CA ALA A 216 20.37 30.05 27.90
C ALA A 216 21.30 29.22 28.78
N ARG A 217 22.57 29.56 28.81
CA ARG A 217 23.52 28.97 29.75
C ARG A 217 23.05 29.17 31.20
N GLY A 218 23.02 28.09 32.00
CA GLY A 218 22.59 28.15 33.39
C GLY A 218 21.07 28.08 33.59
N ALA A 219 20.29 27.81 32.56
CA ALA A 219 18.83 27.72 32.64
C ALA A 219 18.34 26.56 33.53
N PHE A 220 19.12 25.49 33.65
CA PHE A 220 18.92 24.34 34.55
C PHE A 220 20.28 23.70 34.92
N THR A 221 20.29 22.76 35.87
CA THR A 221 21.52 22.21 36.49
C THR A 221 22.57 21.71 35.49
N ASP A 222 22.15 21.19 34.32
CA ASP A 222 23.03 20.65 33.29
C ASP A 222 23.20 21.58 32.07
N ALA A 223 22.66 22.80 32.08
CA ALA A 223 22.77 23.77 31.01
C ALA A 223 24.15 24.47 30.97
N LYS A 224 25.21 23.70 30.66
CA LYS A 224 26.59 24.22 30.59
C LYS A 224 26.79 25.22 29.46
N GLU A 225 26.07 25.07 28.37
CA GLU A 225 26.14 25.93 27.16
C GLU A 225 24.71 26.40 26.78
N SER A 226 24.62 27.47 26.00
CA SER A 226 23.36 27.89 25.41
C SER A 226 23.05 27.06 24.17
N ARG A 227 21.76 26.74 23.94
CA ARG A 227 21.33 25.98 22.76
C ARG A 227 20.23 26.70 22.01
N ILE A 228 20.40 26.77 20.69
CA ILE A 228 19.39 27.35 19.78
C ILE A 228 18.24 26.36 19.59
N GLY A 229 17.00 26.80 19.82
CA GLY A 229 15.79 25.98 19.67
C GLY A 229 15.45 25.67 18.22
N LEU A 230 14.66 24.60 18.00
CA LEU A 230 14.29 24.09 16.68
C LEU A 230 13.46 25.09 15.87
N PHE A 231 12.65 25.94 16.50
CA PHE A 231 11.95 27.04 15.82
C PHE A 231 12.91 27.97 15.09
N VAL A 232 13.99 28.35 15.73
CA VAL A 232 15.02 29.24 15.16
C VAL A 232 15.91 28.48 14.19
N LYS A 233 16.28 27.25 14.52
CA LYS A 233 17.11 26.35 13.68
C LYS A 233 16.45 26.02 12.34
N ALA A 234 15.12 25.93 12.30
CA ALA A 234 14.38 25.73 11.06
C ALA A 234 14.46 26.94 10.10
N GLY A 235 14.89 28.11 10.56
CA GLY A 235 15.17 29.29 9.74
C GLY A 235 13.99 29.67 8.84
N ALA A 236 14.24 29.77 7.53
CA ALA A 236 13.24 29.99 6.50
C ALA A 236 12.65 28.68 5.93
N GLY A 237 13.02 27.53 6.48
CA GLY A 237 12.56 26.21 6.06
C GLY A 237 11.24 25.80 6.67
N THR A 238 11.16 24.53 7.14
CA THR A 238 9.96 23.93 7.70
C THR A 238 10.28 23.25 9.03
N LEU A 239 9.43 23.49 10.04
CA LEU A 239 9.43 22.77 11.29
C LEU A 239 8.25 21.79 11.27
N PHE A 240 8.53 20.50 11.37
CA PHE A 240 7.56 19.43 11.47
C PHE A 240 7.44 18.93 12.89
N LEU A 241 6.23 19.03 13.46
CA LEU A 241 5.88 18.58 14.82
C LEU A 241 5.04 17.33 14.72
N ASP A 242 5.68 16.17 14.93
CA ASP A 242 4.98 14.87 14.92
C ASP A 242 4.35 14.59 16.28
N GLU A 243 3.20 13.90 16.25
CA GLU A 243 2.39 13.52 17.41
C GLU A 243 2.07 14.73 18.34
N ILE A 244 1.60 15.83 17.73
CA ILE A 244 1.25 17.05 18.48
C ILE A 244 0.16 16.83 19.52
N GLY A 245 -0.72 15.82 19.33
CA GLY A 245 -1.78 15.44 20.27
C GLY A 245 -1.26 14.86 21.59
N ASP A 246 0.03 14.49 21.67
CA ASP A 246 0.70 14.00 22.87
C ASP A 246 1.46 15.11 23.62
N MET A 247 1.39 16.36 23.15
CA MET A 247 2.09 17.48 23.75
C MET A 247 1.52 17.83 25.13
N PRO A 248 2.36 17.94 26.19
CA PRO A 248 1.91 18.36 27.52
C PRO A 248 1.19 19.72 27.52
N ALA A 249 0.19 19.91 28.39
CA ALA A 249 -0.65 21.11 28.43
C ALA A 249 0.16 22.41 28.61
N GLY A 250 1.22 22.40 29.42
CA GLY A 250 2.12 23.55 29.60
C GLY A 250 2.82 23.95 28.30
N MET A 251 3.19 22.98 27.49
CA MET A 251 3.83 23.18 26.20
C MET A 251 2.86 23.66 25.12
N GLN A 252 1.59 23.23 25.17
CA GLN A 252 0.56 23.68 24.23
C GLN A 252 0.37 25.20 24.31
N ALA A 253 0.35 25.78 25.54
CA ALA A 253 0.24 27.23 25.73
C ALA A 253 1.44 28.02 25.17
N LYS A 254 2.66 27.49 25.35
CA LYS A 254 3.89 28.09 24.81
C LYS A 254 3.93 28.00 23.28
N LEU A 255 3.50 26.85 22.72
CA LEU A 255 3.40 26.66 21.28
C LEU A 255 2.38 27.64 20.67
N LEU A 256 1.19 27.79 21.26
CA LEU A 256 0.18 28.75 20.82
C LEU A 256 0.77 30.17 20.71
N ARG A 257 1.40 30.66 21.80
CA ARG A 257 2.04 31.96 21.82
C ARG A 257 3.08 32.09 20.69
N ALA A 258 3.93 31.09 20.50
CA ALA A 258 4.92 31.10 19.44
C ALA A 258 4.29 31.21 18.04
N LEU A 259 3.19 30.46 17.79
CA LEU A 259 2.49 30.49 16.50
C LEU A 259 1.78 31.82 16.23
N GLU A 260 1.30 32.52 17.28
CA GLU A 260 0.63 33.81 17.18
C GLU A 260 1.60 34.95 16.96
N THR A 261 2.66 35.02 17.79
CA THR A 261 3.59 36.14 17.81
C THR A 261 4.76 35.98 16.80
N ARG A 262 4.99 34.76 16.31
CA ARG A 262 6.20 34.40 15.53
C ARG A 262 7.49 34.65 16.29
N MET A 263 7.44 34.64 17.62
CA MET A 263 8.56 34.80 18.54
C MET A 263 8.64 33.61 19.48
N VAL A 264 9.84 33.24 19.87
CA VAL A 264 10.12 32.22 20.89
C VAL A 264 11.03 32.80 21.95
N ARG A 265 10.82 32.36 23.20
CA ARG A 265 11.67 32.75 24.33
C ARG A 265 12.47 31.52 24.79
N PRO A 266 13.80 31.51 24.70
CA PRO A 266 14.62 30.44 25.23
C PRO A 266 14.45 30.30 26.76
N VAL A 267 14.52 29.06 27.27
CA VAL A 267 14.42 28.80 28.71
C VAL A 267 15.55 29.51 29.45
N GLY A 268 15.22 30.22 30.54
CA GLY A 268 16.18 31.01 31.31
C GLY A 268 16.63 32.32 30.65
N SER A 269 15.92 32.80 29.60
CA SER A 269 16.20 34.06 28.92
C SER A 269 14.96 34.95 28.91
N ASP A 270 15.16 36.25 29.03
CA ASP A 270 14.08 37.26 28.85
C ASP A 270 13.97 37.77 27.40
N ASN A 271 14.96 37.44 26.55
CA ASN A 271 14.98 37.86 25.16
C ASN A 271 14.07 36.97 24.31
N GLU A 272 13.23 37.58 23.48
CA GLU A 272 12.45 36.88 22.46
C GLU A 272 13.21 36.89 21.13
N VAL A 273 13.15 35.75 20.42
CA VAL A 273 13.81 35.55 19.13
C VAL A 273 12.75 35.22 18.06
N SER A 274 12.77 35.96 16.95
CA SER A 274 11.83 35.72 15.85
C SER A 274 12.18 34.45 15.05
N PHE A 275 11.16 33.77 14.50
CA PHE A 275 11.34 32.66 13.57
C PHE A 275 10.47 32.81 12.33
N ARG A 276 10.91 32.21 11.20
CA ARG A 276 10.24 32.31 9.90
C ARG A 276 9.78 30.94 9.36
N ALA A 277 10.00 29.85 10.10
CA ALA A 277 9.70 28.51 9.63
C ALA A 277 8.19 28.33 9.33
N ARG A 278 7.88 27.58 8.24
CA ARG A 278 6.56 27.01 8.01
C ARG A 278 6.32 25.90 9.03
N ILE A 279 5.15 25.84 9.61
CA ILE A 279 4.79 24.81 10.58
C ILE A 279 3.93 23.76 9.92
N ILE A 280 4.31 22.49 10.06
CA ILE A 280 3.49 21.33 9.73
C ILE A 280 3.38 20.49 11.00
N ALA A 281 2.17 20.20 11.43
CA ALA A 281 1.90 19.35 12.59
C ALA A 281 1.31 18.03 12.13
N ALA A 282 1.56 16.95 12.86
CA ALA A 282 0.93 15.66 12.62
C ALA A 282 0.43 15.02 13.91
N THR A 283 -0.63 14.21 13.81
CA THR A 283 -1.16 13.43 14.93
C THR A 283 -1.91 12.20 14.44
N ASN A 284 -1.91 11.16 15.27
CA ASN A 284 -2.77 9.99 15.12
C ASN A 284 -4.01 10.06 16.03
N ARG A 285 -4.06 11.03 16.95
CA ARG A 285 -5.19 11.24 17.88
C ARG A 285 -6.30 12.04 17.23
N ASP A 286 -7.52 11.79 17.69
CA ASP A 286 -8.65 12.68 17.44
C ASP A 286 -8.53 13.89 18.38
N LEU A 287 -8.11 15.03 17.81
CA LEU A 287 -7.94 16.26 18.61
C LEU A 287 -9.27 16.86 19.05
N GLU A 288 -10.36 16.61 18.34
CA GLU A 288 -11.69 17.11 18.69
C GLU A 288 -12.16 16.42 19.99
N SER A 289 -12.05 15.09 20.06
CA SER A 289 -12.28 14.34 21.30
C SER A 289 -11.31 14.73 22.42
N ALA A 290 -10.02 14.95 22.10
CA ALA A 290 -9.03 15.38 23.09
C ALA A 290 -9.33 16.79 23.68
N ILE A 291 -10.01 17.66 22.93
CA ILE A 291 -10.48 18.96 23.42
C ILE A 291 -11.64 18.77 24.41
N GLU A 292 -12.62 17.91 24.07
CA GLU A 292 -13.74 17.60 24.96
C GLU A 292 -13.26 17.00 26.30
N ASP A 293 -12.25 16.16 26.25
CA ASP A 293 -11.62 15.53 27.43
C ASP A 293 -10.66 16.47 28.19
N GLY A 294 -10.44 17.71 27.73
CA GLY A 294 -9.53 18.66 28.35
C GLY A 294 -8.03 18.36 28.18
N HIS A 295 -7.67 17.42 27.32
CA HIS A 295 -6.29 17.04 27.04
C HIS A 295 -5.61 17.89 25.97
N PHE A 296 -6.39 18.58 25.13
CA PHE A 296 -5.87 19.46 24.09
C PHE A 296 -6.61 20.82 24.12
N ARG A 297 -5.88 21.92 23.93
CA ARG A 297 -6.46 23.24 23.95
C ARG A 297 -7.17 23.58 22.65
N GLN A 298 -8.37 24.08 22.74
CA GLN A 298 -9.20 24.48 21.59
C GLN A 298 -8.56 25.64 20.77
N ASP A 299 -7.95 26.62 21.46
CA ASP A 299 -7.28 27.74 20.80
C ASP A 299 -6.06 27.29 19.95
N LEU A 300 -5.27 26.38 20.47
CA LEU A 300 -4.16 25.77 19.72
C LEU A 300 -4.67 24.97 18.52
N TYR A 301 -5.76 24.18 18.70
CA TYR A 301 -6.36 23.43 17.61
C TYR A 301 -6.70 24.31 16.41
N PHE A 302 -7.39 25.41 16.60
CA PHE A 302 -7.72 26.34 15.51
C PHE A 302 -6.48 26.97 14.86
N ARG A 303 -5.39 27.12 15.60
CA ARG A 303 -4.16 27.69 15.08
C ARG A 303 -3.33 26.69 14.26
N VAL A 304 -3.36 25.39 14.60
CA VAL A 304 -2.64 24.33 13.87
C VAL A 304 -3.48 23.71 12.76
N ASN A 305 -4.80 23.68 12.87
CA ASN A 305 -5.73 23.09 11.91
C ASN A 305 -6.24 24.10 10.88
N VAL A 306 -5.33 24.85 10.25
CA VAL A 306 -5.71 25.79 9.17
C VAL A 306 -6.00 25.00 7.87
N ILE A 307 -5.18 24.03 7.55
CA ILE A 307 -5.40 23.09 6.44
C ILE A 307 -5.22 21.68 6.99
N ARG A 308 -6.26 20.86 6.88
CA ARG A 308 -6.22 19.45 7.31
C ARG A 308 -5.95 18.51 6.13
N ILE A 309 -4.96 17.62 6.26
CA ILE A 309 -4.63 16.60 5.28
C ILE A 309 -4.77 15.22 5.94
N PRO A 310 -5.88 14.49 5.67
CA PRO A 310 -6.04 13.14 6.17
C PRO A 310 -5.24 12.15 5.34
N VAL A 311 -4.40 11.33 6.00
CA VAL A 311 -3.65 10.25 5.35
C VAL A 311 -4.45 8.96 5.50
N PRO A 312 -4.87 8.32 4.40
CA PRO A 312 -5.70 7.13 4.45
C PRO A 312 -4.94 5.95 5.09
N PRO A 313 -5.61 5.09 5.88
CA PRO A 313 -5.00 3.87 6.40
C PRO A 313 -4.73 2.87 5.27
N LEU A 314 -3.77 1.95 5.48
CA LEU A 314 -3.31 1.04 4.43
C LEU A 314 -4.42 0.11 3.92
N ARG A 315 -5.33 -0.34 4.79
CA ARG A 315 -6.48 -1.19 4.46
C ARG A 315 -7.45 -0.59 3.43
N THR A 316 -7.48 0.74 3.28
CA THR A 316 -8.34 1.42 2.29
C THR A 316 -7.64 1.68 0.96
N ARG A 317 -6.34 1.33 0.85
CA ARG A 317 -5.52 1.59 -0.35
C ARG A 317 -5.48 0.41 -1.34
N GLY A 318 -6.19 -0.69 -1.06
CA GLY A 318 -6.33 -1.83 -1.96
C GLY A 318 -4.99 -2.35 -2.50
N GLY A 319 -4.82 -2.34 -3.82
CA GLY A 319 -3.61 -2.82 -4.51
C GLY A 319 -2.30 -2.12 -4.13
N ASP A 320 -2.34 -0.93 -3.52
CA ASP A 320 -1.13 -0.23 -3.05
C ASP A 320 -0.34 -1.05 -2.01
N ILE A 321 -1.01 -1.98 -1.29
CA ILE A 321 -0.36 -2.93 -0.38
C ILE A 321 0.72 -3.72 -1.12
N LEU A 322 0.41 -4.23 -2.31
CA LEU A 322 1.35 -5.01 -3.11
C LEU A 322 2.47 -4.15 -3.71
N ILE A 323 2.15 -2.91 -4.13
CA ILE A 323 3.15 -1.94 -4.61
C ILE A 323 4.19 -1.67 -3.52
N LEU A 324 3.72 -1.36 -2.32
CA LEU A 324 4.58 -1.08 -1.17
C LEU A 324 5.40 -2.31 -0.77
N ALA A 325 4.76 -3.49 -0.66
CA ALA A 325 5.42 -4.73 -0.31
C ALA A 325 6.54 -5.10 -1.31
N GLN A 326 6.27 -4.97 -2.62
CA GLN A 326 7.25 -5.22 -3.66
C GLN A 326 8.44 -4.25 -3.57
N GLN A 327 8.18 -2.95 -3.37
CA GLN A 327 9.22 -1.93 -3.20
C GLN A 327 10.10 -2.23 -1.99
N PHE A 328 9.49 -2.59 -0.85
CA PHE A 328 10.26 -2.94 0.34
C PHE A 328 11.10 -4.19 0.13
N ALA A 329 10.53 -5.23 -0.49
CA ALA A 329 11.26 -6.47 -0.80
C ALA A 329 12.47 -6.22 -1.70
N LEU A 330 12.31 -5.46 -2.80
CA LEU A 330 13.40 -5.12 -3.73
C LEU A 330 14.48 -4.26 -3.06
N LYS A 331 14.09 -3.26 -2.27
CA LYS A 331 15.03 -2.40 -1.54
C LYS A 331 15.84 -3.20 -0.52
N LEU A 332 15.20 -4.13 0.17
CA LEU A 332 15.85 -5.01 1.15
C LEU A 332 16.74 -6.04 0.48
N ALA A 333 16.28 -6.67 -0.59
CA ALA A 333 17.07 -7.61 -1.39
C ALA A 333 18.37 -6.98 -1.87
N LYS A 334 18.30 -5.75 -2.42
CA LYS A 334 19.49 -4.99 -2.83
C LYS A 334 20.43 -4.68 -1.66
N ARG A 335 19.88 -4.36 -0.46
CA ARG A 335 20.69 -4.07 0.74
C ARG A 335 21.39 -5.30 1.30
N LEU A 336 20.74 -6.49 1.19
CA LEU A 336 21.21 -7.75 1.74
C LEU A 336 21.92 -8.64 0.71
N ASP A 337 22.08 -8.15 -0.52
CA ASP A 337 22.64 -8.92 -1.67
C ASP A 337 21.92 -10.26 -1.89
N LYS A 338 20.59 -10.27 -1.74
CA LYS A 338 19.73 -11.43 -1.96
C LYS A 338 18.99 -11.33 -3.28
N GLN A 339 18.81 -12.46 -3.95
CA GLN A 339 17.99 -12.53 -5.16
C GLN A 339 16.52 -12.74 -4.78
N VAL A 340 15.73 -11.66 -4.80
CA VAL A 340 14.27 -11.70 -4.62
C VAL A 340 13.61 -11.30 -5.94
N THR A 341 12.91 -12.24 -6.56
CA THR A 341 12.27 -12.05 -7.86
C THR A 341 10.87 -11.41 -7.76
N GLY A 342 10.26 -11.44 -6.56
CA GLY A 342 8.94 -10.83 -6.35
C GLY A 342 8.15 -11.49 -5.23
N ILE A 343 6.85 -11.17 -5.20
CA ILE A 343 5.88 -11.71 -4.24
C ILE A 343 5.14 -12.86 -4.92
N SER A 344 5.05 -14.02 -4.27
CA SER A 344 4.26 -15.16 -4.75
C SER A 344 2.76 -14.90 -4.62
N VAL A 345 1.94 -15.58 -5.42
CA VAL A 345 0.46 -15.42 -5.38
C VAL A 345 -0.11 -15.70 -3.99
N PRO A 346 0.25 -16.80 -3.29
CA PRO A 346 -0.25 -17.03 -1.93
C PRO A 346 0.17 -15.96 -0.92
N ALA A 347 1.35 -15.37 -1.10
CA ALA A 347 1.79 -14.26 -0.26
C ALA A 347 1.00 -12.97 -0.57
N ALA A 348 0.73 -12.68 -1.84
CA ALA A 348 -0.08 -11.55 -2.26
C ALA A 348 -1.51 -11.60 -1.69
N GLU A 349 -2.15 -12.78 -1.73
CA GLU A 349 -3.47 -13.00 -1.13
C GLU A 349 -3.49 -12.71 0.37
N ARG A 350 -2.51 -13.22 1.11
CA ARG A 350 -2.37 -12.96 2.55
C ARG A 350 -2.13 -11.49 2.85
N LEU A 351 -1.28 -10.82 2.06
CA LEU A 351 -1.00 -9.40 2.21
C LEU A 351 -2.25 -8.54 2.00
N LEU A 352 -3.09 -8.88 1.01
CA LEU A 352 -4.34 -8.17 0.71
C LEU A 352 -5.45 -8.44 1.74
N ALA A 353 -5.51 -9.64 2.30
CA ALA A 353 -6.52 -10.03 3.28
C ALA A 353 -6.27 -9.48 4.69
N TYR A 354 -5.02 -9.13 5.02
CA TYR A 354 -4.67 -8.66 6.37
C TYR A 354 -5.03 -7.18 6.57
N PRO A 355 -5.61 -6.78 7.72
CA PRO A 355 -6.12 -5.42 7.95
C PRO A 355 -5.05 -4.35 8.22
N TRP A 356 -3.79 -4.73 8.47
CA TRP A 356 -2.64 -3.85 8.70
C TRP A 356 -2.88 -2.77 9.77
N PRO A 357 -3.14 -3.12 11.05
CA PRO A 357 -3.39 -2.15 12.11
C PRO A 357 -2.19 -1.20 12.32
N GLY A 358 -0.95 -1.66 12.10
CA GLY A 358 0.26 -0.84 12.11
C GLY A 358 0.61 -0.21 10.77
N ASN A 359 -0.31 -0.28 9.79
CA ASN A 359 -0.21 0.34 8.47
C ASN A 359 1.10 0.01 7.72
N VAL A 360 1.70 1.01 7.05
CA VAL A 360 2.91 0.83 6.23
C VAL A 360 4.12 0.43 7.07
N ARG A 361 4.20 0.87 8.32
CA ARG A 361 5.30 0.48 9.22
C ARG A 361 5.25 -1.02 9.56
N GLU A 362 4.07 -1.56 9.81
CA GLU A 362 3.88 -2.98 10.05
C GLU A 362 4.16 -3.81 8.79
N LEU A 363 3.66 -3.37 7.64
CA LEU A 363 3.94 -4.00 6.35
C LEU A 363 5.44 -4.06 6.08
N GLN A 364 6.16 -2.95 6.27
CA GLN A 364 7.61 -2.91 6.10
C GLN A 364 8.33 -3.92 7.01
N ASN A 365 7.96 -3.97 8.29
CA ASN A 365 8.53 -4.92 9.25
C ASN A 365 8.21 -6.39 8.89
N ALA A 366 7.01 -6.67 8.36
CA ALA A 366 6.63 -8.00 7.91
C ALA A 366 7.47 -8.45 6.70
N ILE A 367 7.66 -7.57 5.72
CA ILE A 367 8.52 -7.83 4.56
C ILE A 367 9.98 -8.00 4.99
N GLU A 368 10.49 -7.19 5.92
CA GLU A 368 11.87 -7.30 6.42
C GLU A 368 12.16 -8.65 7.08
N ARG A 369 11.19 -9.24 7.76
CA ARG A 369 11.32 -10.59 8.35
C ARG A 369 11.24 -11.71 7.30
N SER A 370 10.66 -11.43 6.13
CA SER A 370 10.41 -12.41 5.08
C SER A 370 11.52 -12.48 4.03
N VAL A 371 12.34 -11.45 3.90
CA VAL A 371 13.50 -11.34 3.01
C VAL A 371 14.79 -11.67 3.76
#